data_6a617f16caaaed0287f9a43b57240ce2
#
_entry.id   6a617f16caaaed0287f9a43b57240ce2
#
_cell.length_a   1.000
_cell.length_b   1.000
_cell.length_c   1.000
_cell.angle_alpha   90.00
_cell.angle_beta   90.00
_cell.angle_gamma   90.00
#
_symmetry.space_group_name_H-M   'P 1'
#
loop_
_entity.id
_entity.type
_entity.pdbx_description
1 polymer ?
#
loop_
_entity_poly.entity_id
_entity_poly.type
_entity_poly.pdbx_seq_one_letter_code
_entity_poly.pdbx_strand_id
1 'polypeptide(L)'
;MSTINDPTDFTSLRALETAFRGAARGKRYRTYGAAYNYRRLEALLVLQYELRSGNYYPKPHKRFIVQDPKKRLIDAPHFRDRIVHHAVCAVLNGTYEPCFMYDSYACRQNKGTHKAAKRLRHFIRWQTSAPLYVLHIDISKYYASVNHGVLKRLLRNKLHDPLLLQVLGTIIDCYQSGNEHDHLFTPDSPYHTNGPRGIPIGNLTSQIFGNIYLHEVDVYIKRVLKAKRYIRYMDDLLIISNDKQGLQQWKQQIVQFLRNELYLTVHPRKTRLFPARTGVEFVGYVIWRHKIRIRSSTVKLFKRRWKQLLRQYQQGLLSKDELREIFYSWVAHLSHASPRQANKLIQKLYSQYKDIEPLSGSSPVQSKKNLQNNRGGVYLKSNYACV
;
A
#
# COMPACT_ATOMS: atom_id res chain seq x y z
N MET A 1 18.00 24.42 25.37
CA MET A 1 18.95 23.29 25.28
C MET A 1 18.12 22.03 24.98
N SER A 2 18.10 21.57 23.73
CA SER A 2 17.42 20.35 23.35
C SER A 2 18.18 19.16 23.88
N THR A 3 17.51 18.29 24.64
CA THR A 3 18.05 17.05 25.16
C THR A 3 18.59 16.19 24.02
N ILE A 4 19.85 15.78 24.12
CA ILE A 4 20.65 15.07 23.09
C ILE A 4 20.03 13.73 22.65
N ASN A 5 18.89 13.29 23.22
CA ASN A 5 18.25 11.99 23.01
C ASN A 5 16.72 12.06 22.89
N ASP A 6 16.14 13.07 22.27
CA ASP A 6 14.72 13.04 21.97
C ASP A 6 14.45 12.06 20.81
N PRO A 7 13.74 10.95 21.04
CA PRO A 7 13.41 9.98 19.98
C PRO A 7 12.49 10.54 18.90
N THR A 8 11.92 11.74 19.12
CA THR A 8 11.07 12.44 18.15
C THR A 8 11.86 13.39 17.26
N ASP A 9 13.14 13.74 17.59
CA ASP A 9 14.00 14.56 16.73
C ASP A 9 14.39 13.81 15.46
N PHE A 10 13.56 13.96 14.42
CA PHE A 10 13.79 13.37 13.09
C PHE A 10 15.01 13.96 12.37
N THR A 11 15.56 15.08 12.85
CA THR A 11 16.75 15.73 12.28
C THR A 11 18.05 15.27 12.93
N SER A 12 18.01 14.51 14.02
CA SER A 12 19.21 13.98 14.66
C SER A 12 20.01 13.07 13.71
N LEU A 13 21.35 13.09 13.80
CA LEU A 13 22.19 12.22 12.99
C LEU A 13 21.83 10.74 13.18
N ARG A 14 21.42 10.33 14.37
CA ARG A 14 20.96 8.97 14.67
C ARG A 14 19.68 8.64 13.91
N ALA A 15 18.72 9.55 13.87
CA ALA A 15 17.48 9.37 13.11
C ALA A 15 17.77 9.31 11.61
N LEU A 16 18.60 10.22 11.08
CA LEU A 16 18.98 10.26 9.67
C LEU A 16 19.79 9.02 9.24
N GLU A 17 20.71 8.52 10.09
CA GLU A 17 21.43 7.27 9.83
C GLU A 17 20.47 6.06 9.79
N THR A 18 19.52 6.00 10.70
CA THR A 18 18.47 4.96 10.71
C THR A 18 17.60 5.05 9.46
N ALA A 19 17.21 6.25 9.08
CA ALA A 19 16.46 6.55 7.86
C ALA A 19 17.24 6.18 6.60
N PHE A 20 18.56 6.48 6.55
CA PHE A 20 19.44 6.06 5.47
C PHE A 20 19.45 4.54 5.30
N ARG A 21 19.63 3.80 6.40
CA ARG A 21 19.61 2.31 6.36
C ARG A 21 18.29 1.78 5.81
N GLY A 22 17.17 2.41 6.18
CA GLY A 22 15.85 2.12 5.64
C GLY A 22 15.76 2.39 4.12
N ALA A 23 16.20 3.56 3.68
CA ALA A 23 16.19 3.98 2.27
C ALA A 23 17.11 3.12 1.38
N ALA A 24 18.27 2.69 1.91
CA ALA A 24 19.28 1.87 1.24
C ALA A 24 18.92 0.38 1.17
N ARG A 25 17.94 -0.09 1.92
CA ARG A 25 17.57 -1.51 2.00
C ARG A 25 17.21 -2.06 0.62
N GLY A 26 17.94 -3.10 0.16
CA GLY A 26 17.77 -3.72 -1.15
C GLY A 26 18.23 -2.85 -2.34
N LYS A 27 19.03 -1.78 -2.09
CA LYS A 27 19.52 -0.85 -3.11
C LYS A 27 21.01 -0.53 -2.97
N ARG A 28 21.71 -1.17 -2.06
CA ARG A 28 23.14 -0.90 -1.76
C ARG A 28 24.07 -1.05 -2.97
N TYR A 29 23.73 -1.97 -3.87
CA TYR A 29 24.51 -2.26 -5.08
C TYR A 29 24.14 -1.38 -6.29
N ARG A 30 23.16 -0.49 -6.15
CA ARG A 30 22.84 0.45 -7.23
C ARG A 30 23.76 1.66 -7.16
N THR A 31 24.22 2.15 -8.33
CA THR A 31 25.18 3.24 -8.47
C THR A 31 24.90 4.43 -7.56
N TYR A 32 23.65 4.88 -7.50
CA TYR A 32 23.26 6.02 -6.65
C TYR A 32 23.30 5.70 -5.14
N GLY A 33 23.04 4.45 -4.74
CA GLY A 33 23.13 4.01 -3.35
C GLY A 33 24.57 3.84 -2.88
N ALA A 34 25.44 3.33 -3.76
CA ALA A 34 26.87 3.16 -3.51
C ALA A 34 27.58 4.52 -3.39
N ALA A 35 27.33 5.44 -4.34
CA ALA A 35 27.89 6.79 -4.31
C ALA A 35 27.51 7.56 -3.04
N TYR A 36 26.22 7.47 -2.62
CA TYR A 36 25.79 8.13 -1.39
C TYR A 36 26.39 7.47 -0.14
N ASN A 37 26.60 6.15 -0.15
CA ASN A 37 27.23 5.44 0.96
C ASN A 37 28.70 5.81 1.15
N TYR A 38 29.41 6.13 0.08
CA TYR A 38 30.84 6.53 0.14
C TYR A 38 31.02 7.84 0.93
N ARG A 39 30.15 8.85 0.72
CA ARG A 39 30.16 10.15 1.43
C ARG A 39 29.05 10.25 2.47
N ARG A 40 28.68 9.13 3.10
CA ARG A 40 27.48 9.04 3.92
C ARG A 40 27.42 10.06 5.03
N LEU A 41 28.48 10.16 5.85
CA LEU A 41 28.50 11.04 7.01
C LEU A 41 28.38 12.52 6.59
N GLU A 42 29.19 12.93 5.63
CA GLU A 42 29.16 14.28 5.07
C GLU A 42 27.76 14.64 4.52
N ALA A 43 27.19 13.73 3.71
CA ALA A 43 25.87 13.93 3.13
C ALA A 43 24.75 14.00 4.17
N LEU A 44 24.87 13.25 5.28
CA LEU A 44 23.90 13.32 6.39
C LEU A 44 24.07 14.59 7.23
N LEU A 45 25.29 15.09 7.42
CA LEU A 45 25.53 16.38 8.10
C LEU A 45 24.97 17.55 7.30
N VAL A 46 25.20 17.57 5.98
CA VAL A 46 24.60 18.58 5.10
C VAL A 46 23.06 18.51 5.16
N LEU A 47 22.50 17.31 5.08
CA LEU A 47 21.04 17.13 5.16
C LEU A 47 20.47 17.55 6.52
N GLN A 48 21.17 17.28 7.61
CA GLN A 48 20.81 17.74 8.95
C GLN A 48 20.80 19.27 9.02
N TYR A 49 21.85 19.93 8.50
CA TYR A 49 21.92 21.38 8.45
C TYR A 49 20.76 21.99 7.66
N GLU A 50 20.47 21.46 6.45
CA GLU A 50 19.35 21.94 5.64
C GLU A 50 18.00 21.78 6.34
N LEU A 51 17.78 20.65 7.02
CA LEU A 51 16.55 20.41 7.77
C LEU A 51 16.42 21.39 8.94
N ARG A 52 17.47 21.55 9.76
CA ARG A 52 17.44 22.40 10.96
C ARG A 52 17.36 23.89 10.63
N SER A 53 17.98 24.33 9.54
CA SER A 53 17.91 25.72 9.09
C SER A 53 16.61 26.04 8.34
N GLY A 54 15.73 25.07 8.11
CA GLY A 54 14.50 25.25 7.32
C GLY A 54 14.73 25.38 5.81
N ASN A 55 15.95 25.15 5.33
CA ASN A 55 16.36 25.28 3.92
C ASN A 55 16.25 23.97 3.14
N TYR A 56 15.52 22.99 3.68
CA TYR A 56 15.29 21.73 2.97
C TYR A 56 14.24 21.91 1.86
N TYR A 57 14.65 21.59 0.63
CA TYR A 57 13.76 21.47 -0.53
C TYR A 57 13.99 20.13 -1.24
N PRO A 58 12.91 19.37 -1.54
CA PRO A 58 13.03 18.13 -2.30
C PRO A 58 13.58 18.37 -3.71
N LYS A 59 14.43 17.46 -4.17
CA LYS A 59 14.87 17.47 -5.57
C LYS A 59 13.76 16.98 -6.51
N PRO A 60 13.78 17.35 -7.79
CA PRO A 60 12.79 16.90 -8.77
C PRO A 60 12.64 15.38 -8.78
N HIS A 61 11.40 14.90 -8.85
CA HIS A 61 11.12 13.47 -8.94
C HIS A 61 11.58 12.88 -10.28
N LYS A 62 12.07 11.64 -10.23
CA LYS A 62 12.30 10.86 -11.44
C LYS A 62 11.00 10.18 -11.85
N ARG A 63 10.44 10.62 -12.98
CA ARG A 63 9.17 10.10 -13.52
C ARG A 63 9.41 8.93 -14.46
N PHE A 64 8.63 7.83 -14.28
CA PHE A 64 8.63 6.68 -15.18
C PHE A 64 7.31 5.91 -15.10
N ILE A 65 7.03 5.12 -16.14
CA ILE A 65 5.81 4.33 -16.23
C ILE A 65 6.08 2.89 -15.84
N VAL A 66 5.25 2.33 -14.95
CA VAL A 66 5.17 0.90 -14.66
C VAL A 66 3.91 0.36 -15.31
N GLN A 67 4.03 -0.74 -16.09
CA GLN A 67 2.90 -1.29 -16.85
C GLN A 67 2.22 -2.50 -16.18
N ASP A 68 2.80 -3.07 -15.13
CA ASP A 68 2.32 -4.31 -14.52
C ASP A 68 1.81 -4.07 -13.07
N PRO A 69 0.59 -4.47 -12.73
CA PRO A 69 -0.51 -5.05 -13.53
C PRO A 69 -1.34 -4.02 -14.32
N LYS A 70 -1.19 -2.74 -14.03
CA LYS A 70 -1.84 -1.61 -14.69
C LYS A 70 -0.80 -0.54 -14.98
N LYS A 71 -1.00 0.20 -16.05
CA LYS A 71 -0.17 1.38 -16.36
C LYS A 71 -0.31 2.40 -15.23
N ARG A 72 0.81 2.74 -14.60
CA ARG A 72 0.89 3.73 -13.54
C ARG A 72 2.08 4.63 -13.76
N LEU A 73 1.87 5.91 -13.57
CA LEU A 73 2.93 6.89 -13.51
C LEU A 73 3.52 6.88 -12.10
N ILE A 74 4.82 6.68 -12.02
CA ILE A 74 5.55 6.65 -10.76
C ILE A 74 6.46 7.87 -10.70
N ASP A 75 6.32 8.66 -9.66
CA ASP A 75 7.17 9.79 -9.37
C ASP A 75 8.09 9.42 -8.19
N ALA A 76 9.28 8.93 -8.51
CA ALA A 76 10.23 8.47 -7.50
C ALA A 76 11.09 9.62 -6.98
N PRO A 77 11.19 9.83 -5.66
CA PRO A 77 12.00 10.87 -5.08
C PRO A 77 13.50 10.55 -5.24
N HIS A 78 14.32 11.58 -5.24
CA HIS A 78 15.79 11.44 -5.19
C HIS A 78 16.21 10.65 -3.94
N PHE A 79 17.36 9.97 -3.98
CA PHE A 79 17.79 9.12 -2.86
C PHE A 79 17.93 9.89 -1.55
N ARG A 80 18.46 11.12 -1.59
CA ARG A 80 18.54 12.05 -0.46
C ARG A 80 17.15 12.28 0.17
N ASP A 81 16.15 12.57 -0.64
CA ASP A 81 14.81 12.86 -0.16
C ASP A 81 14.10 11.62 0.40
N ARG A 82 14.47 10.42 -0.10
CA ARG A 82 13.99 9.17 0.53
C ARG A 82 14.47 9.03 1.97
N ILE A 83 15.65 9.55 2.31
CA ILE A 83 16.13 9.56 3.71
C ILE A 83 15.22 10.42 4.55
N VAL A 84 14.90 11.65 4.08
CA VAL A 84 13.95 12.53 4.77
C VAL A 84 12.59 11.87 4.91
N HIS A 85 12.07 11.25 3.82
CA HIS A 85 10.80 10.53 3.90
C HIS A 85 10.81 9.39 4.94
N HIS A 86 11.93 8.66 5.08
CA HIS A 86 12.06 7.64 6.13
C HIS A 86 12.10 8.25 7.52
N ALA A 87 12.80 9.37 7.71
CA ALA A 87 12.90 10.05 9.00
C ALA A 87 11.54 10.59 9.46
N VAL A 88 10.85 11.37 8.61
CA VAL A 88 9.52 11.91 8.96
C VAL A 88 8.47 10.79 9.11
N CYS A 89 8.53 9.72 8.31
CA CYS A 89 7.62 8.58 8.44
C CYS A 89 7.82 7.82 9.75
N ALA A 90 9.01 7.81 10.33
CA ALA A 90 9.23 7.21 11.65
C ALA A 90 8.40 7.95 12.72
N VAL A 91 8.43 9.27 12.72
CA VAL A 91 7.64 10.12 13.63
C VAL A 91 6.14 9.94 13.35
N LEU A 92 5.73 10.05 12.08
CA LEU A 92 4.32 9.92 11.69
C LEU A 92 3.75 8.55 12.09
N ASN A 93 4.50 7.47 11.90
CA ASN A 93 4.07 6.13 12.32
C ASN A 93 3.91 6.03 13.85
N GLY A 94 4.85 6.59 14.62
CA GLY A 94 4.75 6.65 16.08
C GLY A 94 3.47 7.35 16.55
N THR A 95 3.13 8.47 15.91
CA THR A 95 1.98 9.30 16.27
C THR A 95 0.64 8.72 15.79
N TYR A 96 0.56 8.24 14.54
CA TYR A 96 -0.72 7.89 13.91
C TYR A 96 -1.07 6.41 13.97
N GLU A 97 -0.09 5.48 14.01
CA GLU A 97 -0.38 4.04 14.02
C GLU A 97 -1.29 3.62 15.20
N PRO A 98 -1.12 4.14 16.43
CA PRO A 98 -2.02 3.84 17.54
C PRO A 98 -3.46 4.37 17.35
N CYS A 99 -3.61 5.41 16.54
CA CYS A 99 -4.91 6.06 16.29
C CYS A 99 -5.73 5.37 15.22
N PHE A 100 -5.07 4.70 14.26
CA PHE A 100 -5.76 4.11 13.12
C PHE A 100 -6.76 3.02 13.52
N MET A 101 -7.93 3.04 12.89
CA MET A 101 -8.93 1.99 13.08
C MET A 101 -8.33 0.59 12.82
N TYR A 102 -8.67 -0.38 13.68
CA TYR A 102 -8.10 -1.73 13.62
C TYR A 102 -8.25 -2.37 12.24
N ASP A 103 -9.38 -2.19 11.58
CA ASP A 103 -9.71 -2.83 10.30
C ASP A 103 -9.26 -2.03 9.06
N SER A 104 -8.26 -1.15 9.19
CA SER A 104 -7.47 -0.56 8.11
C SER A 104 -6.17 -1.36 7.92
N TYR A 105 -5.87 -1.83 6.69
CA TYR A 105 -4.86 -2.88 6.47
C TYR A 105 -3.70 -2.51 5.54
N ALA A 106 -3.81 -1.49 4.73
CA ALA A 106 -2.78 -1.14 3.76
C ALA A 106 -1.63 -0.36 4.41
N CYS A 107 -0.40 -0.65 4.01
CA CYS A 107 0.82 0.07 4.40
C CYS A 107 1.01 0.26 5.92
N ARG A 108 0.56 -0.70 6.73
CA ARG A 108 0.67 -0.70 8.19
C ARG A 108 1.47 -1.91 8.66
N GLN A 109 2.21 -1.75 9.77
CA GLN A 109 2.96 -2.85 10.38
C GLN A 109 2.02 -3.98 10.82
N ASN A 110 2.45 -5.22 10.62
CA ASN A 110 1.69 -6.41 10.99
C ASN A 110 0.29 -6.55 10.36
N LYS A 111 -0.03 -5.78 9.31
CA LYS A 111 -1.27 -5.84 8.53
C LYS A 111 -1.00 -6.46 7.14
N GLY A 112 -1.56 -5.94 6.08
CA GLY A 112 -1.32 -6.36 4.70
C GLY A 112 -2.43 -7.22 4.10
N THR A 113 -2.27 -7.58 2.82
CA THR A 113 -3.30 -8.21 1.97
C THR A 113 -3.86 -9.52 2.54
N HIS A 114 -2.97 -10.39 3.05
CA HIS A 114 -3.40 -11.71 3.54
C HIS A 114 -4.21 -11.62 4.83
N LYS A 115 -3.83 -10.72 5.75
CA LYS A 115 -4.60 -10.48 6.98
C LYS A 115 -5.94 -9.80 6.66
N ALA A 116 -5.97 -8.86 5.72
CA ALA A 116 -7.19 -8.24 5.23
C ALA A 116 -8.16 -9.27 4.63
N ALA A 117 -7.68 -10.17 3.76
CA ALA A 117 -8.49 -11.24 3.18
C ALA A 117 -9.06 -12.20 4.25
N LYS A 118 -8.24 -12.59 5.24
CA LYS A 118 -8.69 -13.43 6.37
C LYS A 118 -9.75 -12.71 7.22
N ARG A 119 -9.55 -11.41 7.49
CA ARG A 119 -10.50 -10.61 8.27
C ARG A 119 -11.84 -10.45 7.54
N LEU A 120 -11.80 -10.17 6.24
CA LEU A 120 -13.02 -10.10 5.43
C LEU A 120 -13.76 -11.44 5.43
N ARG A 121 -13.05 -12.57 5.28
CA ARG A 121 -13.65 -13.89 5.39
C ARG A 121 -14.31 -14.12 6.75
N HIS A 122 -13.68 -13.68 7.84
CA HIS A 122 -14.28 -13.75 9.17
C HIS A 122 -15.61 -12.99 9.22
N PHE A 123 -15.70 -11.78 8.66
CA PHE A 123 -16.95 -11.03 8.59
C PHE A 123 -18.04 -11.72 7.75
N ILE A 124 -17.68 -12.35 6.64
CA ILE A 124 -18.63 -13.07 5.78
C ILE A 124 -19.09 -14.40 6.42
N ARG A 125 -18.26 -15.02 7.26
CA ARG A 125 -18.60 -16.28 7.97
C ARG A 125 -19.57 -16.10 9.11
N TRP A 126 -19.76 -14.87 9.57
CA TRP A 126 -20.69 -14.60 10.65
C TRP A 126 -22.07 -15.15 10.32
N GLN A 127 -22.57 -15.98 11.23
CA GLN A 127 -23.84 -16.67 11.02
C GLN A 127 -25.01 -15.71 11.27
N THR A 128 -25.87 -15.59 10.27
CA THR A 128 -27.16 -14.93 10.35
C THR A 128 -28.13 -15.73 9.48
N SER A 129 -29.39 -15.80 9.89
CA SER A 129 -30.48 -16.37 9.10
C SER A 129 -30.77 -15.56 7.84
N ALA A 130 -30.46 -14.26 7.89
CA ALA A 130 -30.68 -13.33 6.78
C ALA A 130 -29.47 -13.29 5.82
N PRO A 131 -29.69 -13.01 4.52
CA PRO A 131 -28.63 -12.87 3.54
C PRO A 131 -27.73 -11.67 3.87
N LEU A 132 -26.39 -11.85 3.70
CA LEU A 132 -25.41 -10.78 3.86
C LEU A 132 -25.23 -10.02 2.56
N TYR A 133 -25.16 -8.70 2.67
CA TYR A 133 -24.83 -7.78 1.57
C TYR A 133 -23.49 -7.10 1.84
N VAL A 134 -22.83 -6.70 0.78
CA VAL A 134 -21.56 -5.97 0.79
C VAL A 134 -21.74 -4.66 0.07
N LEU A 135 -21.49 -3.57 0.75
CA LEU A 135 -21.27 -2.27 0.14
C LEU A 135 -19.77 -2.12 -0.11
N HIS A 136 -19.40 -2.02 -1.37
CA HIS A 136 -18.05 -1.79 -1.85
C HIS A 136 -17.95 -0.35 -2.36
N ILE A 137 -17.04 0.43 -1.82
CA ILE A 137 -16.77 1.82 -2.23
C ILE A 137 -15.32 1.90 -2.70
N ASP A 138 -15.12 2.38 -3.92
CA ASP A 138 -13.81 2.64 -4.56
C ASP A 138 -13.70 4.15 -4.80
N ILE A 139 -12.60 4.78 -4.42
CA ILE A 139 -12.38 6.22 -4.60
C ILE A 139 -11.69 6.45 -5.94
N SER A 140 -12.23 7.41 -6.72
CA SER A 140 -11.67 7.75 -8.03
C SER A 140 -10.32 8.40 -7.89
N LYS A 141 -9.28 7.81 -8.55
CA LYS A 141 -7.93 8.40 -8.62
C LYS A 141 -7.42 8.95 -7.28
N TYR A 142 -7.55 8.16 -6.23
CA TYR A 142 -7.36 8.59 -4.85
C TYR A 142 -6.07 9.42 -4.66
N TYR A 143 -4.90 8.90 -5.04
CA TYR A 143 -3.63 9.61 -4.87
C TYR A 143 -3.57 10.96 -5.60
N ALA A 144 -4.20 11.06 -6.76
CA ALA A 144 -4.29 12.30 -7.52
C ALA A 144 -5.30 13.30 -6.95
N SER A 145 -6.25 12.80 -6.12
CA SER A 145 -7.36 13.60 -5.58
C SER A 145 -7.12 14.10 -4.15
N VAL A 146 -6.05 13.69 -3.47
CA VAL A 146 -5.76 14.13 -2.10
C VAL A 146 -5.54 15.64 -2.07
N ASN A 147 -6.41 16.38 -1.38
CA ASN A 147 -6.32 17.83 -1.27
C ASN A 147 -5.24 18.23 -0.25
N HIS A 148 -4.34 19.14 -0.64
CA HIS A 148 -3.21 19.56 0.20
C HIS A 148 -3.66 20.31 1.46
N GLY A 149 -4.65 21.18 1.34
CA GLY A 149 -5.19 21.95 2.47
C GLY A 149 -5.76 21.03 3.55
N VAL A 150 -6.59 20.05 3.15
CA VAL A 150 -7.15 19.05 4.06
C VAL A 150 -6.04 18.22 4.70
N LEU A 151 -5.08 17.71 3.91
CA LEU A 151 -3.98 16.90 4.44
C LEU A 151 -3.16 17.66 5.48
N LYS A 152 -2.79 18.90 5.18
CA LYS A 152 -2.04 19.76 6.11
C LYS A 152 -2.83 20.05 7.38
N ARG A 153 -4.14 20.29 7.29
CA ARG A 153 -5.04 20.44 8.45
C ARG A 153 -5.01 19.21 9.33
N LEU A 154 -5.16 18.01 8.74
CA LEU A 154 -5.14 16.74 9.47
C LEU A 154 -3.80 16.46 10.17
N LEU A 155 -2.69 16.87 9.54
CA LEU A 155 -1.37 16.77 10.16
C LEU A 155 -1.25 17.72 11.38
N ARG A 156 -1.67 18.98 11.26
CA ARG A 156 -1.65 19.96 12.35
C ARG A 156 -2.51 19.56 13.55
N ASN A 157 -3.55 18.79 13.35
CA ASN A 157 -4.41 18.33 14.45
C ASN A 157 -3.67 17.43 15.47
N LYS A 158 -2.54 16.84 15.11
CA LYS A 158 -1.80 15.90 15.98
C LYS A 158 -0.30 16.19 16.10
N LEU A 159 0.25 17.01 15.21
CA LEU A 159 1.65 17.37 15.21
C LEU A 159 1.79 18.83 15.61
N HIS A 160 2.69 19.08 16.56
CA HIS A 160 2.90 20.43 17.12
C HIS A 160 4.32 20.95 16.88
N ASP A 161 5.23 20.11 16.38
CA ASP A 161 6.59 20.50 16.02
C ASP A 161 6.56 21.38 14.75
N PRO A 162 6.92 22.69 14.83
CA PRO A 162 6.87 23.59 13.69
C PRO A 162 7.80 23.18 12.54
N LEU A 163 8.99 22.65 12.87
CA LEU A 163 9.97 22.24 11.89
C LEU A 163 9.48 20.99 11.12
N LEU A 164 8.92 20.01 11.83
CA LEU A 164 8.32 18.85 11.21
C LEU A 164 7.15 19.24 10.27
N LEU A 165 6.28 20.14 10.73
CA LEU A 165 5.15 20.63 9.92
C LEU A 165 5.62 21.41 8.69
N GLN A 166 6.69 22.19 8.80
CA GLN A 166 7.31 22.90 7.68
C GLN A 166 7.85 21.88 6.64
N VAL A 167 8.64 20.90 7.07
CA VAL A 167 9.21 19.89 6.18
C VAL A 167 8.10 19.06 5.52
N LEU A 168 7.06 18.65 6.26
CA LEU A 168 5.91 17.94 5.71
C LEU A 168 5.14 18.80 4.70
N GLY A 169 4.97 20.10 4.99
CA GLY A 169 4.37 21.06 4.06
C GLY A 169 5.15 21.14 2.76
N THR A 170 6.47 21.29 2.83
CA THR A 170 7.36 21.32 1.66
C THR A 170 7.28 20.03 0.84
N ILE A 171 7.24 18.85 1.50
CA ILE A 171 7.07 17.55 0.82
C ILE A 171 5.71 17.46 0.12
N ILE A 172 4.65 18.00 0.69
CA ILE A 172 3.31 17.99 0.10
C ILE A 172 3.26 18.95 -1.10
N ASP A 173 3.78 20.17 -0.95
CA ASP A 173 3.70 21.21 -1.96
C ASP A 173 4.63 21.01 -3.16
N CYS A 174 5.70 20.22 -3.00
CA CYS A 174 6.60 19.92 -4.12
C CYS A 174 5.98 19.05 -5.22
N TYR A 175 4.77 18.54 -5.00
CA TYR A 175 4.05 17.72 -5.98
C TYR A 175 2.62 18.22 -6.15
N GLN A 176 2.19 18.30 -7.39
CA GLN A 176 0.81 18.59 -7.73
C GLN A 176 0.39 17.70 -8.90
N SER A 177 -0.79 17.07 -8.79
CA SER A 177 -1.39 16.38 -9.91
C SER A 177 -1.77 17.36 -11.01
N GLY A 178 -1.37 17.06 -12.24
CA GLY A 178 -1.79 17.81 -13.42
C GLY A 178 -3.24 17.48 -13.81
N ASN A 179 -3.64 17.98 -14.97
CA ASN A 179 -4.98 17.82 -15.53
C ASN A 179 -5.21 16.47 -16.24
N GLU A 180 -4.28 15.52 -16.10
CA GLU A 180 -4.30 14.21 -16.78
C GLU A 180 -5.55 13.39 -16.51
N HIS A 181 -6.26 13.71 -15.43
CA HIS A 181 -7.43 12.97 -14.96
C HIS A 181 -8.73 13.77 -15.01
N ASP A 182 -8.68 15.02 -15.43
CA ASP A 182 -9.84 15.93 -15.42
C ASP A 182 -11.05 15.32 -16.17
N HIS A 183 -10.81 14.68 -17.31
CA HIS A 183 -11.82 14.01 -18.11
C HIS A 183 -12.58 12.87 -17.40
N LEU A 184 -12.10 12.43 -16.24
CA LEU A 184 -12.73 11.36 -15.45
C LEU A 184 -13.69 11.87 -14.38
N PHE A 185 -13.76 13.18 -14.20
CA PHE A 185 -14.57 13.84 -13.20
C PHE A 185 -15.60 14.77 -13.85
N THR A 186 -16.77 14.87 -13.25
CA THR A 186 -17.79 15.84 -13.70
C THR A 186 -17.36 17.26 -13.34
N PRO A 187 -17.82 18.30 -14.07
CA PRO A 187 -17.43 19.69 -13.82
C PRO A 187 -17.68 20.16 -12.38
N ASP A 188 -18.72 19.64 -11.73
CA ASP A 188 -19.08 19.94 -10.33
C ASP A 188 -18.31 19.11 -9.30
N SER A 189 -17.39 18.26 -9.75
CA SER A 189 -16.58 17.44 -8.84
C SER A 189 -15.65 18.31 -7.98
N PRO A 190 -15.51 17.99 -6.68
CA PRO A 190 -14.52 18.64 -5.82
C PRO A 190 -13.08 18.52 -6.35
N TYR A 191 -12.84 17.60 -7.28
CA TYR A 191 -11.54 17.44 -7.94
C TYR A 191 -11.13 18.72 -8.68
N HIS A 192 -12.05 19.51 -9.24
CA HIS A 192 -11.72 20.71 -10.04
C HIS A 192 -11.60 21.99 -9.22
N THR A 193 -12.22 22.08 -8.04
CA THR A 193 -12.53 23.36 -7.41
C THR A 193 -11.75 23.69 -6.13
N ASN A 194 -11.02 22.75 -5.54
CA ASN A 194 -10.57 22.91 -4.15
C ASN A 194 -9.02 23.02 -3.98
N GLY A 195 -8.36 23.76 -4.86
CA GLY A 195 -6.94 24.11 -4.71
C GLY A 195 -5.95 22.97 -5.03
N PRO A 196 -4.68 23.10 -4.59
CA PRO A 196 -3.63 22.12 -4.89
C PRO A 196 -3.99 20.72 -4.39
N ARG A 197 -3.74 19.72 -5.22
CA ARG A 197 -4.10 18.33 -4.96
C ARG A 197 -3.05 17.35 -5.49
N GLY A 198 -3.09 16.16 -4.95
CA GLY A 198 -2.29 15.03 -5.37
C GLY A 198 -1.09 14.75 -4.49
N ILE A 199 -0.80 13.48 -4.33
CA ILE A 199 0.42 12.97 -3.70
C ILE A 199 1.06 11.94 -4.63
N PRO A 200 2.39 11.93 -4.78
CA PRO A 200 3.06 11.10 -5.78
C PRO A 200 2.99 9.62 -5.46
N ILE A 201 2.69 8.81 -6.47
CA ILE A 201 2.81 7.35 -6.36
C ILE A 201 4.30 6.98 -6.43
N GLY A 202 4.82 6.38 -5.36
CA GLY A 202 6.22 5.97 -5.26
C GLY A 202 6.95 6.51 -4.03
N ASN A 203 6.38 7.48 -3.33
CA ASN A 203 6.92 8.03 -2.10
C ASN A 203 6.45 7.25 -0.86
N LEU A 204 7.35 7.08 0.10
CA LEU A 204 7.00 6.44 1.38
C LEU A 204 5.97 7.29 2.16
N THR A 205 6.15 8.61 2.16
CA THR A 205 5.22 9.56 2.81
C THR A 205 3.81 9.48 2.25
N SER A 206 3.65 9.28 0.94
CA SER A 206 2.32 9.16 0.32
C SER A 206 1.49 8.00 0.87
N GLN A 207 2.15 6.92 1.31
CA GLN A 207 1.45 5.78 1.91
C GLN A 207 0.83 6.12 3.26
N ILE A 208 1.58 6.80 4.12
CA ILE A 208 1.08 7.20 5.44
C ILE A 208 0.12 8.39 5.33
N PHE A 209 0.37 9.35 4.44
CA PHE A 209 -0.54 10.45 4.15
C PHE A 209 -1.91 9.93 3.68
N GLY A 210 -1.91 8.92 2.80
CA GLY A 210 -3.13 8.28 2.37
C GLY A 210 -3.90 7.60 3.51
N ASN A 211 -3.21 7.00 4.47
CA ASN A 211 -3.86 6.43 5.64
C ASN A 211 -4.38 7.49 6.60
N ILE A 212 -3.62 8.57 6.85
CA ILE A 212 -4.05 9.71 7.68
C ILE A 212 -5.31 10.34 7.09
N TYR A 213 -5.31 10.59 5.79
CA TYR A 213 -6.41 11.23 5.08
C TYR A 213 -7.72 10.41 5.16
N LEU A 214 -7.64 9.12 4.90
CA LEU A 214 -8.81 8.23 4.95
C LEU A 214 -9.15 7.73 6.36
N HIS A 215 -8.35 8.05 7.37
CA HIS A 215 -8.71 7.78 8.75
C HIS A 215 -9.99 8.51 9.17
N GLU A 216 -10.23 9.69 8.63
CA GLU A 216 -11.45 10.46 8.91
C GLU A 216 -12.71 9.69 8.48
N VAL A 217 -12.70 9.09 7.29
CA VAL A 217 -13.84 8.24 6.85
C VAL A 217 -13.92 6.94 7.64
N ASP A 218 -12.79 6.37 8.10
CA ASP A 218 -12.80 5.21 9.00
C ASP A 218 -13.52 5.54 10.31
N VAL A 219 -13.21 6.70 10.89
CA VAL A 219 -13.84 7.21 12.12
C VAL A 219 -15.34 7.45 11.90
N TYR A 220 -15.69 8.13 10.80
CA TYR A 220 -17.10 8.37 10.44
C TYR A 220 -17.89 7.07 10.33
N ILE A 221 -17.39 6.09 9.57
CA ILE A 221 -18.05 4.79 9.39
C ILE A 221 -18.16 4.01 10.71
N LYS A 222 -17.13 4.02 11.53
CA LYS A 222 -17.09 3.23 12.77
C LYS A 222 -17.80 3.89 13.94
N ARG A 223 -17.69 5.20 14.11
CA ARG A 223 -18.20 5.91 15.28
C ARG A 223 -19.55 6.58 15.03
N VAL A 224 -19.77 7.18 13.85
CA VAL A 224 -21.01 7.87 13.52
C VAL A 224 -22.03 6.85 12.97
N LEU A 225 -21.69 6.13 11.89
CA LEU A 225 -22.59 5.13 11.31
C LEU A 225 -22.66 3.83 12.12
N LYS A 226 -21.73 3.63 13.07
CA LYS A 226 -21.64 2.45 13.95
C LYS A 226 -21.57 1.12 13.17
N ALA A 227 -20.97 1.13 11.98
CA ALA A 227 -20.85 -0.06 11.15
C ALA A 227 -19.96 -1.11 11.82
N LYS A 228 -20.57 -2.25 12.24
CA LYS A 228 -19.86 -3.31 12.98
C LYS A 228 -18.80 -4.00 12.14
N ARG A 229 -19.07 -4.29 10.85
CA ARG A 229 -18.19 -5.01 9.93
C ARG A 229 -17.77 -4.10 8.80
N TYR A 230 -16.69 -3.39 9.03
CA TYR A 230 -16.03 -2.48 8.11
C TYR A 230 -14.58 -2.90 7.96
N ILE A 231 -14.04 -2.82 6.75
CA ILE A 231 -12.64 -3.07 6.44
C ILE A 231 -12.19 -2.17 5.29
N ARG A 232 -10.98 -1.63 5.39
CA ARG A 232 -10.36 -0.81 4.35
C ARG A 232 -8.98 -1.33 3.96
N TYR A 233 -8.70 -1.26 2.67
CA TYR A 233 -7.37 -1.45 2.12
C TYR A 233 -7.07 -0.30 1.15
N MET A 234 -6.33 0.73 1.58
CA MET A 234 -6.18 2.01 0.90
C MET A 234 -7.53 2.64 0.58
N ASP A 235 -7.79 2.90 -0.71
CA ASP A 235 -9.01 3.47 -1.28
C ASP A 235 -10.16 2.47 -1.47
N ASP A 236 -9.95 1.22 -1.09
CA ASP A 236 -10.91 0.12 -1.25
C ASP A 236 -11.62 -0.15 0.09
N LEU A 237 -12.87 0.30 0.22
CA LEU A 237 -13.66 0.23 1.45
C LEU A 237 -14.80 -0.79 1.31
N LEU A 238 -14.95 -1.66 2.29
CA LEU A 238 -16.02 -2.66 2.35
C LEU A 238 -16.80 -2.59 3.66
N ILE A 239 -18.13 -2.58 3.56
CA ILE A 239 -19.04 -2.67 4.71
C ILE A 239 -19.97 -3.86 4.49
N ILE A 240 -20.14 -4.70 5.53
CA ILE A 240 -20.94 -5.90 5.46
C ILE A 240 -22.09 -5.81 6.46
N SER A 241 -23.33 -6.02 5.99
CA SER A 241 -24.54 -6.05 6.80
C SER A 241 -25.58 -7.00 6.20
N ASN A 242 -26.53 -7.44 6.99
CA ASN A 242 -27.76 -8.09 6.54
C ASN A 242 -28.87 -7.08 6.18
N ASP A 243 -28.72 -5.84 6.63
CA ASP A 243 -29.62 -4.74 6.28
C ASP A 243 -29.16 -4.08 4.96
N LYS A 244 -29.86 -4.42 3.87
CA LYS A 244 -29.59 -3.86 2.54
C LYS A 244 -30.00 -2.39 2.42
N GLN A 245 -31.09 -2.01 3.07
CA GLN A 245 -31.59 -0.63 3.03
C GLN A 245 -30.68 0.30 3.83
N GLY A 246 -30.26 -0.11 5.03
CA GLY A 246 -29.29 0.62 5.82
C GLY A 246 -27.93 0.79 5.08
N LEU A 247 -27.47 -0.23 4.35
CA LEU A 247 -26.27 -0.09 3.51
C LEU A 247 -26.47 0.92 2.37
N GLN A 248 -27.68 1.04 1.80
CA GLN A 248 -27.96 2.04 0.76
C GLN A 248 -27.96 3.47 1.34
N GLN A 249 -28.51 3.67 2.51
CA GLN A 249 -28.45 4.93 3.25
C GLN A 249 -27.01 5.30 3.62
N TRP A 250 -26.25 4.37 4.18
CA TRP A 250 -24.84 4.58 4.49
C TRP A 250 -24.01 4.91 3.25
N LYS A 251 -24.31 4.29 2.11
CA LYS A 251 -23.66 4.65 0.85
C LYS A 251 -23.82 6.14 0.54
N GLN A 252 -25.03 6.69 0.63
CA GLN A 252 -25.29 8.10 0.37
C GLN A 252 -24.54 9.00 1.36
N GLN A 253 -24.62 8.69 2.64
CA GLN A 253 -23.94 9.43 3.71
C GLN A 253 -22.42 9.42 3.56
N ILE A 254 -21.83 8.26 3.25
CA ILE A 254 -20.37 8.15 3.04
C ILE A 254 -19.93 8.92 1.79
N VAL A 255 -20.69 8.84 0.69
CA VAL A 255 -20.40 9.61 -0.53
C VAL A 255 -20.43 11.11 -0.25
N GLN A 256 -21.43 11.58 0.50
CA GLN A 256 -21.55 12.98 0.89
C GLN A 256 -20.38 13.40 1.81
N PHE A 257 -20.04 12.59 2.81
CA PHE A 257 -18.89 12.83 3.70
C PHE A 257 -17.57 12.94 2.91
N LEU A 258 -17.30 11.97 2.03
CA LEU A 258 -16.11 11.98 1.18
C LEU A 258 -16.04 13.24 0.29
N ARG A 259 -17.17 13.66 -0.26
CA ARG A 259 -17.27 14.84 -1.13
C ARG A 259 -17.03 16.14 -0.34
N ASN A 260 -17.73 16.31 0.77
CA ASN A 260 -17.77 17.59 1.51
C ASN A 260 -16.57 17.80 2.43
N GLU A 261 -16.16 16.75 3.14
CA GLU A 261 -15.10 16.85 4.16
C GLU A 261 -13.70 16.55 3.62
N LEU A 262 -13.62 15.63 2.64
CA LEU A 262 -12.36 15.16 2.10
C LEU A 262 -12.14 15.51 0.63
N TYR A 263 -13.09 16.19 -0.01
CA TYR A 263 -13.01 16.56 -1.42
C TYR A 263 -12.68 15.39 -2.36
N LEU A 264 -13.20 14.19 -2.02
CA LEU A 264 -13.00 12.96 -2.77
C LEU A 264 -14.25 12.54 -3.51
N THR A 265 -14.07 11.99 -4.70
CA THR A 265 -15.16 11.47 -5.54
C THR A 265 -15.09 9.95 -5.59
N VAL A 266 -16.21 9.27 -5.35
CA VAL A 266 -16.30 7.81 -5.49
C VAL A 266 -16.38 7.39 -6.96
N HIS A 267 -15.84 6.22 -7.27
CA HIS A 267 -15.89 5.69 -8.62
C HIS A 267 -17.28 5.14 -8.95
N PRO A 268 -18.02 5.72 -9.92
CA PRO A 268 -19.45 5.41 -10.12
C PRO A 268 -19.72 3.94 -10.46
N ARG A 269 -18.88 3.33 -11.31
CA ARG A 269 -19.06 1.93 -11.76
C ARG A 269 -18.52 0.89 -10.79
N LYS A 270 -17.60 1.24 -9.89
CA LYS A 270 -17.00 0.30 -8.94
C LYS A 270 -17.64 0.37 -7.56
N THR A 271 -18.33 1.46 -7.24
CA THR A 271 -19.10 1.57 -5.99
C THR A 271 -20.39 0.78 -6.14
N ARG A 272 -20.46 -0.39 -5.48
CA ARG A 272 -21.52 -1.39 -5.69
C ARG A 272 -22.06 -1.92 -4.38
N LEU A 273 -23.36 -2.25 -4.38
CA LEU A 273 -24.03 -2.99 -3.31
C LEU A 273 -24.51 -4.34 -3.90
N PHE A 274 -24.04 -5.45 -3.33
CA PHE A 274 -24.31 -6.78 -3.86
C PHE A 274 -24.33 -7.85 -2.76
N PRO A 275 -24.98 -9.01 -3.01
CA PRO A 275 -25.00 -10.11 -2.04
C PRO A 275 -23.62 -10.73 -1.83
N ALA A 276 -23.21 -10.97 -0.58
CA ALA A 276 -21.93 -11.60 -0.26
C ALA A 276 -21.77 -13.03 -0.85
N ARG A 277 -22.88 -13.72 -1.12
CA ARG A 277 -22.89 -15.07 -1.72
C ARG A 277 -22.27 -15.13 -3.12
N THR A 278 -22.25 -14.03 -3.87
CA THR A 278 -21.63 -13.97 -5.20
C THR A 278 -20.11 -14.01 -5.16
N GLY A 279 -19.54 -13.84 -3.96
CA GLY A 279 -18.10 -13.70 -3.76
C GLY A 279 -17.64 -12.25 -3.77
N VAL A 280 -16.80 -11.91 -2.82
CA VAL A 280 -16.29 -10.55 -2.63
C VAL A 280 -14.87 -10.45 -3.17
N GLU A 281 -14.67 -9.66 -4.21
CA GLU A 281 -13.35 -9.34 -4.71
C GLU A 281 -12.68 -8.33 -3.78
N PHE A 282 -11.52 -8.69 -3.23
CA PHE A 282 -10.75 -7.83 -2.34
C PHE A 282 -9.27 -8.23 -2.31
N VAL A 283 -8.38 -7.27 -2.38
CA VAL A 283 -6.91 -7.42 -2.29
C VAL A 283 -6.33 -8.58 -3.13
N GLY A 284 -6.83 -8.77 -4.35
CA GLY A 284 -6.35 -9.81 -5.27
C GLY A 284 -6.99 -11.19 -5.08
N TYR A 285 -7.93 -11.31 -4.15
CA TYR A 285 -8.69 -12.54 -3.90
C TYR A 285 -10.18 -12.36 -4.23
N VAL A 286 -10.87 -13.49 -4.41
CA VAL A 286 -12.33 -13.59 -4.34
C VAL A 286 -12.68 -14.41 -3.11
N ILE A 287 -13.46 -13.86 -2.21
CA ILE A 287 -13.69 -14.39 -0.87
C ILE A 287 -15.16 -14.77 -0.73
N TRP A 288 -15.41 -16.03 -0.35
CA TRP A 288 -16.71 -16.56 0.01
C TRP A 288 -16.70 -17.04 1.46
N ARG A 289 -17.84 -17.36 1.99
CA ARG A 289 -18.01 -17.93 3.33
C ARG A 289 -17.07 -19.12 3.57
N HIS A 290 -17.02 -20.07 2.64
CA HIS A 290 -16.32 -21.34 2.79
C HIS A 290 -14.94 -21.41 2.12
N LYS A 291 -14.63 -20.50 1.19
CA LYS A 291 -13.40 -20.54 0.38
C LYS A 291 -12.84 -19.18 0.06
N ILE A 292 -11.54 -19.14 -0.14
CA ILE A 292 -10.81 -18.00 -0.72
C ILE A 292 -10.17 -18.49 -2.01
N ARG A 293 -10.34 -17.76 -3.11
CA ARG A 293 -9.67 -18.03 -4.39
C ARG A 293 -8.85 -16.81 -4.79
N ILE A 294 -7.75 -17.06 -5.49
CA ILE A 294 -7.04 -15.97 -6.16
C ILE A 294 -7.88 -15.52 -7.34
N ARG A 295 -7.92 -14.21 -7.56
CA ARG A 295 -8.63 -13.61 -8.71
C ARG A 295 -8.10 -14.18 -10.02
N SER A 296 -9.00 -14.53 -10.94
CA SER A 296 -8.64 -15.13 -12.22
C SER A 296 -7.70 -14.27 -13.06
N SER A 297 -7.85 -12.94 -13.01
CA SER A 297 -6.95 -12.00 -13.67
C SER A 297 -5.52 -12.09 -13.13
N THR A 298 -5.33 -12.22 -11.80
CA THR A 298 -4.02 -12.39 -11.16
C THR A 298 -3.36 -13.70 -11.60
N VAL A 299 -4.13 -14.78 -11.69
CA VAL A 299 -3.62 -16.09 -12.19
C VAL A 299 -3.21 -15.99 -13.66
N LYS A 300 -4.04 -15.35 -14.51
CA LYS A 300 -3.74 -15.17 -15.94
C LYS A 300 -2.47 -14.34 -16.14
N LEU A 301 -2.33 -13.26 -15.39
CA LEU A 301 -1.16 -12.38 -15.43
C LEU A 301 0.12 -13.15 -15.04
N PHE A 302 0.08 -13.89 -13.92
CA PHE A 302 1.22 -14.68 -13.50
C PHE A 302 1.61 -15.74 -14.55
N LYS A 303 0.65 -16.47 -15.13
CA LYS A 303 0.93 -17.44 -16.19
C LYS A 303 1.62 -16.82 -17.41
N ARG A 304 1.20 -15.60 -17.82
CA ARG A 304 1.84 -14.87 -18.92
C ARG A 304 3.28 -14.50 -18.57
N ARG A 305 3.48 -13.96 -17.36
CA ARG A 305 4.82 -13.60 -16.84
C ARG A 305 5.71 -14.85 -16.70
N TRP A 306 5.16 -15.95 -16.21
CA TRP A 306 5.88 -17.21 -16.06
C TRP A 306 6.45 -17.72 -17.38
N LYS A 307 5.65 -17.71 -18.46
CA LYS A 307 6.13 -18.05 -19.80
C LYS A 307 7.29 -17.14 -20.28
N GLN A 308 7.22 -15.86 -19.96
CA GLN A 308 8.30 -14.91 -20.30
C GLN A 308 9.58 -15.20 -19.49
N LEU A 309 9.45 -15.48 -18.19
CA LEU A 309 10.58 -15.83 -17.33
C LEU A 309 11.26 -17.14 -17.78
N LEU A 310 10.49 -18.14 -18.21
CA LEU A 310 11.03 -19.37 -18.76
C LEU A 310 11.85 -19.12 -20.06
N ARG A 311 11.37 -18.24 -20.93
CA ARG A 311 12.14 -17.84 -22.12
C ARG A 311 13.45 -17.13 -21.77
N GLN A 312 13.40 -16.21 -20.80
CA GLN A 312 14.61 -15.52 -20.31
C GLN A 312 15.61 -16.48 -19.71
N TYR A 313 15.15 -17.48 -18.96
CA TYR A 313 16.00 -18.55 -18.45
C TYR A 313 16.64 -19.38 -19.57
N GLN A 314 15.87 -19.80 -20.57
CA GLN A 314 16.38 -20.53 -21.74
C GLN A 314 17.41 -19.73 -22.55
N GLN A 315 17.32 -18.39 -22.53
CA GLN A 315 18.27 -17.46 -23.17
C GLN A 315 19.48 -17.14 -22.28
N GLY A 316 19.58 -17.72 -21.07
CA GLY A 316 20.67 -17.41 -20.13
C GLY A 316 20.58 -16.02 -19.47
N LEU A 317 19.46 -15.30 -19.67
CA LEU A 317 19.23 -13.96 -19.09
C LEU A 317 18.72 -14.00 -17.64
N LEU A 318 18.34 -15.16 -17.14
CA LEU A 318 17.87 -15.41 -15.79
C LEU A 318 18.51 -16.70 -15.27
N SER A 319 19.03 -16.66 -14.04
CA SER A 319 19.59 -17.86 -13.41
C SER A 319 18.50 -18.80 -12.90
N LYS A 320 18.87 -20.09 -12.68
CA LYS A 320 17.99 -21.11 -12.08
C LYS A 320 17.50 -20.68 -10.69
N ASP A 321 18.36 -20.09 -9.89
CA ASP A 321 18.03 -19.66 -8.52
C ASP A 321 17.04 -18.49 -8.52
N GLU A 322 17.24 -17.49 -9.37
CA GLU A 322 16.28 -16.38 -9.51
C GLU A 322 14.90 -16.88 -9.97
N LEU A 323 14.86 -17.82 -10.92
CA LEU A 323 13.62 -18.41 -11.38
C LEU A 323 12.91 -19.18 -10.24
N ARG A 324 13.67 -19.94 -9.44
CA ARG A 324 13.18 -20.65 -8.24
C ARG A 324 12.61 -19.69 -7.20
N GLU A 325 13.31 -18.61 -6.89
CA GLU A 325 12.84 -17.60 -5.92
C GLU A 325 11.50 -16.98 -6.36
N ILE A 326 11.36 -16.64 -7.64
CA ILE A 326 10.11 -16.10 -8.21
C ILE A 326 8.99 -17.14 -8.09
N PHE A 327 9.28 -18.39 -8.39
CA PHE A 327 8.30 -19.48 -8.29
C PHE A 327 7.83 -19.69 -6.84
N TYR A 328 8.75 -19.81 -5.90
CA TYR A 328 8.40 -20.00 -4.48
C TYR A 328 7.71 -18.81 -3.87
N SER A 329 8.05 -17.59 -4.28
CA SER A 329 7.29 -16.39 -3.91
C SER A 329 5.81 -16.50 -4.35
N TRP A 330 5.57 -17.01 -5.57
CA TRP A 330 4.22 -17.26 -6.05
C TRP A 330 3.51 -18.40 -5.30
N VAL A 331 4.20 -19.50 -5.02
CA VAL A 331 3.68 -20.61 -4.20
C VAL A 331 3.28 -20.12 -2.81
N ALA A 332 4.10 -19.27 -2.19
CA ALA A 332 3.77 -18.63 -0.92
C ALA A 332 2.51 -17.75 -1.00
N HIS A 333 2.33 -17.01 -2.09
CA HIS A 333 1.08 -16.28 -2.33
C HIS A 333 -0.13 -17.21 -2.50
N LEU A 334 0.02 -18.31 -3.25
CA LEU A 334 -1.03 -19.32 -3.44
C LEU A 334 -1.46 -19.99 -2.14
N SER A 335 -0.55 -20.18 -1.17
CA SER A 335 -0.85 -20.84 0.11
C SER A 335 -1.90 -20.14 0.96
N HIS A 336 -2.20 -18.88 0.66
CA HIS A 336 -3.28 -18.12 1.31
C HIS A 336 -4.67 -18.38 0.70
N ALA A 337 -4.74 -19.02 -0.47
CA ALA A 337 -5.99 -19.48 -1.07
C ALA A 337 -6.39 -20.87 -0.53
N SER A 338 -7.55 -21.34 -0.95
CA SER A 338 -8.02 -22.69 -0.59
C SER A 338 -7.06 -23.76 -1.17
N PRO A 339 -6.63 -24.77 -0.38
CA PRO A 339 -5.58 -25.72 -0.76
C PRO A 339 -5.82 -26.43 -2.10
N ARG A 340 -7.06 -26.85 -2.37
CA ARG A 340 -7.43 -27.52 -3.62
C ARG A 340 -7.08 -26.69 -4.87
N GLN A 341 -7.31 -25.39 -4.85
CA GLN A 341 -6.98 -24.51 -5.97
C GLN A 341 -5.47 -24.26 -6.03
N ALA A 342 -4.83 -24.02 -4.89
CA ALA A 342 -3.39 -23.79 -4.80
C ALA A 342 -2.62 -24.97 -5.38
N ASN A 343 -2.91 -26.19 -4.92
CA ASN A 343 -2.23 -27.41 -5.37
C ASN A 343 -2.42 -27.67 -6.88
N LYS A 344 -3.64 -27.49 -7.42
CA LYS A 344 -3.89 -27.64 -8.86
C LYS A 344 -3.07 -26.64 -9.69
N LEU A 345 -2.94 -25.41 -9.24
CA LEU A 345 -2.15 -24.38 -9.94
C LEU A 345 -0.65 -24.66 -9.85
N ILE A 346 -0.17 -25.06 -8.67
CA ILE A 346 1.23 -25.43 -8.44
C ILE A 346 1.62 -26.61 -9.33
N GLN A 347 0.86 -27.69 -9.31
CA GLN A 347 1.09 -28.88 -10.16
C GLN A 347 1.13 -28.53 -11.65
N LYS A 348 0.18 -27.69 -12.12
CA LYS A 348 0.17 -27.25 -13.52
C LYS A 348 1.39 -26.39 -13.90
N LEU A 349 1.96 -25.64 -12.98
CA LEU A 349 3.18 -24.87 -13.24
C LEU A 349 4.43 -25.75 -13.19
N TYR A 350 4.46 -26.73 -12.30
CA TYR A 350 5.52 -27.74 -12.24
C TYR A 350 5.59 -28.62 -13.49
N SER A 351 4.45 -29.07 -14.01
CA SER A 351 4.41 -29.91 -15.21
C SER A 351 4.95 -29.20 -16.48
N GLN A 352 5.01 -27.87 -16.47
CA GLN A 352 5.58 -27.06 -17.54
C GLN A 352 7.10 -26.89 -17.42
N TYR A 353 7.69 -27.32 -16.30
CA TYR A 353 9.10 -27.10 -16.02
C TYR A 353 9.70 -28.19 -15.12
N LYS A 354 10.21 -29.26 -15.77
CA LYS A 354 10.77 -30.44 -15.09
C LYS A 354 12.10 -30.17 -14.35
N ASP A 355 12.83 -29.10 -14.71
CA ASP A 355 14.16 -28.78 -14.15
C ASP A 355 14.12 -28.01 -12.83
N ILE A 356 12.93 -27.60 -12.34
CA ILE A 356 12.76 -27.10 -10.98
C ILE A 356 12.44 -28.32 -10.11
N GLU A 357 13.47 -29.01 -9.62
CA GLU A 357 13.28 -30.10 -8.66
C GLU A 357 12.44 -29.66 -7.45
N PRO A 358 11.45 -30.45 -7.03
CA PRO A 358 10.81 -30.25 -5.74
C PRO A 358 11.90 -30.36 -4.65
N LEU A 359 11.87 -29.50 -3.66
CA LEU A 359 12.65 -29.70 -2.44
C LEU A 359 12.30 -31.11 -1.91
N SER A 360 13.27 -32.02 -1.95
CA SER A 360 13.11 -33.40 -1.51
C SER A 360 12.53 -33.42 -0.10
N GLY A 361 11.37 -34.04 0.07
CA GLY A 361 10.86 -34.50 1.36
C GLY A 361 9.77 -33.71 2.06
N SER A 362 9.16 -32.67 1.48
CA SER A 362 8.01 -32.01 2.13
C SER A 362 6.97 -31.54 1.13
N SER A 363 5.71 -31.82 1.44
CA SER A 363 4.58 -31.20 0.73
C SER A 363 4.77 -29.66 0.74
N PRO A 364 4.42 -28.92 -0.35
CA PRO A 364 4.63 -27.47 -0.45
C PRO A 364 4.00 -26.65 0.69
N VAL A 365 3.15 -27.26 1.50
CA VAL A 365 2.50 -26.65 2.67
C VAL A 365 3.32 -26.83 3.96
N GLN A 366 4.20 -27.83 4.06
CA GLN A 366 5.01 -28.10 5.27
C GLN A 366 6.34 -27.35 5.35
N SER A 367 6.85 -26.80 4.24
CA SER A 367 8.11 -26.04 4.22
C SER A 367 8.06 -24.68 4.95
N LYS A 368 6.93 -24.29 5.53
CA LYS A 368 6.80 -23.06 6.31
C LYS A 368 7.70 -23.00 7.56
N LYS A 369 8.05 -24.14 8.17
CA LYS A 369 8.90 -24.16 9.38
C LYS A 369 10.39 -23.97 9.08
N ASN A 370 10.87 -24.37 7.91
CA ASN A 370 12.29 -24.28 7.57
C ASN A 370 12.72 -22.95 6.95
N LEU A 371 11.78 -22.18 6.34
CA LEU A 371 12.07 -20.86 5.79
C LEU A 371 12.13 -19.73 6.84
N GLN A 372 11.65 -19.95 8.07
CA GLN A 372 11.76 -18.98 9.15
C GLN A 372 13.12 -18.98 9.84
N ASN A 373 13.91 -20.04 9.71
CA ASN A 373 15.22 -20.18 10.38
C ASN A 373 16.42 -19.73 9.54
N ASN A 374 16.27 -19.48 8.25
CA ASN A 374 17.33 -18.90 7.41
C ASN A 374 17.15 -17.38 7.29
N ARG A 375 17.54 -16.65 8.33
CA ARG A 375 17.67 -15.18 8.34
C ARG A 375 18.91 -14.77 7.55
N GLY A 376 18.83 -14.76 6.25
CA GLY A 376 19.90 -14.32 5.34
C GLY A 376 19.43 -14.07 3.90
N GLY A 377 18.18 -14.40 3.57
CA GLY A 377 17.65 -14.32 2.22
C GLY A 377 17.27 -12.90 1.80
N VAL A 378 17.76 -12.50 0.66
CA VAL A 378 17.38 -11.32 -0.09
C VAL A 378 15.85 -11.28 -0.26
N TYR A 379 15.19 -10.35 0.41
CA TYR A 379 13.77 -10.08 0.21
C TYR A 379 13.58 -9.52 -1.21
N LEU A 380 13.27 -10.39 -2.15
CA LEU A 380 12.62 -9.95 -3.37
C LEU A 380 11.30 -9.27 -2.99
N LYS A 381 11.25 -7.98 -3.22
CA LYS A 381 10.04 -7.17 -3.07
C LYS A 381 8.91 -7.86 -3.80
N SER A 382 7.92 -8.37 -3.09
CA SER A 382 6.62 -8.59 -3.67
C SER A 382 6.11 -7.21 -4.11
N ASN A 383 6.25 -6.88 -5.41
CA ASN A 383 5.66 -5.68 -6.02
C ASN A 383 4.11 -5.70 -5.96
N TYR A 384 3.54 -6.54 -5.11
CA TYR A 384 2.11 -6.70 -4.89
C TYR A 384 1.63 -6.13 -3.55
N ALA A 385 2.53 -5.58 -2.73
CA ALA A 385 2.16 -4.88 -1.51
C ALA A 385 2.32 -3.38 -1.75
N CYS A 386 1.22 -2.67 -1.83
CA CYS A 386 1.11 -1.20 -1.83
C CYS A 386 1.65 -0.49 -3.09
N VAL A 387 1.10 -0.75 -4.28
CA VAL A 387 0.94 0.27 -5.33
C VAL A 387 -0.46 0.15 -5.94
#